data_a13876a79eb4e803b04e2d4936c1ad5c
#
_entry.id   a13876a79eb4e803b04e2d4936c1ad5c
#
_cell.length_a   1.000
_cell.length_b   1.000
_cell.length_c   1.000
_cell.angle_alpha   90.00
_cell.angle_beta   90.00
_cell.angle_gamma   90.00
#
_symmetry.space_group_name_H-M   'P 1'
#
loop_
_entity.id
_entity.type
_entity.pdbx_description
1 polymer ?
#
loop_
_entity_poly.entity_id
_entity_poly.type
_entity_poly.pdbx_seq_one_letter_code
_entity_poly.pdbx_strand_id
1 'polypeptide(L)'
;MKFLFADSCEVVDPNYNFIEDKRSPDRFRQSEDLYPHEVLDEAPYDGMLISLSTLGISKASRYSQGQRFRMMREGIREFLRFPSKNFQGDAEKYPIMGDCGSFGKDNKNTKHNLQEIIEYYEACGFSHGISPDQIISKINESWVNLIKTPTKIINQAEYTSKKAEEFFIQSKKDKVSFEPIGVVQGWSLNSFSRYATKLVEIGYKYIAIGG
;
A
#
# COMPACT_ATOMS: atom_id res chain seq x y z
N MET A 1 -18.13 2.59 6.38
CA MET A 1 -16.76 2.01 6.40
C MET A 1 -16.45 1.54 5.00
N LYS A 2 -15.26 1.75 4.49
CA LYS A 2 -14.82 1.26 3.19
C LYS A 2 -13.82 0.11 3.38
N PHE A 3 -13.91 -0.91 2.54
CA PHE A 3 -12.97 -2.03 2.48
C PHE A 3 -12.11 -1.92 1.24
N LEU A 4 -10.77 -1.86 1.43
CA LEU A 4 -9.82 -1.85 0.34
C LEU A 4 -9.16 -3.23 0.23
N PHE A 5 -9.16 -3.77 -0.98
CA PHE A 5 -8.53 -5.05 -1.27
C PHE A 5 -7.01 -4.88 -1.43
N ALA A 6 -6.25 -5.59 -0.60
CA ALA A 6 -4.79 -5.61 -0.71
C ALA A 6 -4.39 -6.55 -1.85
N ASP A 7 -4.06 -5.98 -3.00
CA ASP A 7 -3.71 -6.75 -4.19
C ASP A 7 -2.29 -7.31 -4.12
N SER A 8 -2.16 -8.56 -4.51
CA SER A 8 -0.89 -9.26 -4.67
C SER A 8 -0.79 -10.03 -6.00
N CYS A 9 -1.33 -9.45 -7.07
CA CYS A 9 -1.44 -10.07 -8.39
C CYS A 9 -2.37 -11.28 -8.38
N GLU A 10 -3.52 -11.15 -7.73
CA GLU A 10 -4.52 -12.20 -7.61
C GLU A 10 -5.46 -12.14 -8.80
N VAL A 11 -5.08 -12.87 -9.84
CA VAL A 11 -5.84 -12.98 -11.09
C VAL A 11 -6.33 -14.40 -11.30
N VAL A 12 -7.46 -14.52 -11.97
CA VAL A 12 -8.15 -15.78 -12.25
C VAL A 12 -8.08 -16.06 -13.76
N ASP A 13 -7.69 -17.27 -14.13
CA ASP A 13 -7.83 -17.76 -15.49
C ASP A 13 -9.33 -18.03 -15.76
N PRO A 14 -10.01 -17.27 -16.62
CA PRO A 14 -11.44 -17.44 -16.85
C PRO A 14 -11.79 -18.78 -17.49
N ASN A 15 -10.83 -19.45 -18.09
CA ASN A 15 -10.99 -20.75 -18.76
C ASN A 15 -10.43 -21.92 -17.93
N TYR A 16 -10.15 -21.71 -16.65
CA TYR A 16 -9.67 -22.76 -15.77
C TYR A 16 -10.71 -23.85 -15.55
N ASN A 17 -10.33 -25.08 -15.82
CA ASN A 17 -11.21 -26.23 -15.56
C ASN A 17 -11.06 -26.69 -14.10
N PHE A 18 -11.97 -26.24 -13.24
CA PHE A 18 -11.98 -26.57 -11.81
C PHE A 18 -12.30 -28.04 -11.51
N ILE A 19 -12.91 -28.77 -12.47
CA ILE A 19 -13.22 -30.19 -12.28
C ILE A 19 -11.98 -31.04 -12.47
N GLU A 20 -11.18 -30.72 -13.49
CA GLU A 20 -9.98 -31.45 -13.83
C GLU A 20 -8.70 -30.87 -13.21
N ASP A 21 -8.83 -29.74 -12.49
CA ASP A 21 -7.71 -28.99 -11.90
C ASP A 21 -6.65 -28.61 -12.94
N LYS A 22 -7.12 -28.11 -14.10
CA LYS A 22 -6.25 -27.79 -15.24
C LYS A 22 -6.49 -26.39 -15.77
N ARG A 23 -5.39 -25.76 -16.15
CA ARG A 23 -5.44 -24.51 -16.91
C ARG A 23 -5.86 -24.77 -18.36
N SER A 24 -6.44 -23.76 -19.00
CA SER A 24 -6.72 -23.82 -20.41
C SER A 24 -5.43 -24.11 -21.21
N PRO A 25 -5.45 -25.09 -22.14
CA PRO A 25 -4.32 -25.38 -23.00
C PRO A 25 -3.94 -24.20 -23.91
N ASP A 26 -4.88 -23.32 -24.21
CA ASP A 26 -4.71 -22.16 -25.09
C ASP A 26 -4.29 -20.88 -24.34
N ARG A 27 -4.00 -20.98 -23.04
CA ARG A 27 -3.55 -19.85 -22.24
C ARG A 27 -2.16 -19.38 -22.65
N PHE A 28 -2.11 -18.39 -23.52
CA PHE A 28 -0.84 -17.81 -23.98
C PHE A 28 -0.26 -16.76 -23.04
N ARG A 29 -1.08 -16.05 -22.26
CA ARG A 29 -0.62 -14.91 -21.45
C ARG A 29 -1.47 -14.70 -20.21
N GLN A 30 -0.82 -14.31 -19.10
CA GLN A 30 -1.51 -13.76 -17.91
C GLN A 30 -2.34 -12.48 -18.19
N SER A 31 -2.16 -11.86 -19.35
CA SER A 31 -2.97 -10.71 -19.79
C SER A 31 -4.44 -11.04 -20.06
N GLU A 32 -4.77 -12.33 -20.21
CA GLU A 32 -6.13 -12.82 -20.36
C GLU A 32 -6.80 -13.13 -19.03
N ASP A 33 -5.99 -13.23 -17.97
CA ASP A 33 -6.49 -13.43 -16.62
C ASP A 33 -7.28 -12.20 -16.14
N LEU A 34 -8.32 -12.46 -15.35
CA LEU A 34 -9.22 -11.45 -14.83
C LEU A 34 -8.94 -11.18 -13.36
N TYR A 35 -8.99 -9.92 -12.97
CA TYR A 35 -9.04 -9.57 -11.56
C TYR A 35 -10.43 -9.92 -10.97
N PRO A 36 -10.55 -10.13 -9.64
CA PRO A 36 -11.84 -10.45 -9.01
C PRO A 36 -12.96 -9.46 -9.36
N HIS A 37 -12.64 -8.18 -9.47
CA HIS A 37 -13.60 -7.13 -9.84
C HIS A 37 -14.00 -7.15 -11.32
N GLU A 38 -13.34 -7.95 -12.15
CA GLU A 38 -13.74 -8.17 -13.57
C GLU A 38 -14.57 -9.43 -13.74
N VAL A 39 -14.49 -10.37 -12.79
CA VAL A 39 -15.27 -11.62 -12.80
C VAL A 39 -16.68 -11.38 -12.29
N LEU A 40 -16.85 -10.41 -11.39
CA LEU A 40 -18.12 -10.05 -10.78
C LEU A 40 -18.74 -8.84 -11.52
N ASP A 41 -20.06 -8.75 -11.51
CA ASP A 41 -20.78 -7.63 -12.14
C ASP A 41 -20.44 -6.29 -11.47
N GLU A 42 -20.14 -6.32 -10.18
CA GLU A 42 -19.70 -5.16 -9.41
C GLU A 42 -18.44 -5.51 -8.61
N ALA A 43 -17.58 -4.52 -8.39
CA ALA A 43 -16.39 -4.70 -7.56
C ALA A 43 -16.83 -5.05 -6.11
N PRO A 44 -16.35 -6.18 -5.54
CA PRO A 44 -16.75 -6.62 -4.20
C PRO A 44 -16.09 -5.82 -3.06
N TYR A 45 -15.37 -4.76 -3.39
CA TYR A 45 -14.62 -3.91 -2.47
C TYR A 45 -14.66 -2.44 -2.93
N ASP A 46 -14.46 -1.54 -1.98
CA ASP A 46 -14.57 -0.09 -2.19
C ASP A 46 -13.32 0.55 -2.77
N GLY A 47 -12.23 -0.17 -2.89
CA GLY A 47 -10.95 0.33 -3.39
C GLY A 47 -9.86 -0.73 -3.32
N MET A 48 -8.63 -0.36 -3.70
CA MET A 48 -7.48 -1.27 -3.70
C MET A 48 -6.30 -0.68 -2.93
N LEU A 49 -5.47 -1.55 -2.38
CA LEU A 49 -4.18 -1.23 -1.77
C LEU A 49 -3.07 -1.98 -2.51
N ILE A 50 -2.08 -1.26 -3.00
CA ILE A 50 -0.94 -1.84 -3.72
C ILE A 50 0.34 -1.55 -2.95
N SER A 51 1.00 -2.60 -2.49
CA SER A 51 2.25 -2.47 -1.76
C SER A 51 3.47 -2.47 -2.69
N LEU A 52 4.42 -1.56 -2.46
CA LEU A 52 5.72 -1.55 -3.15
C LEU A 52 6.50 -2.86 -2.96
N SER A 53 6.24 -3.61 -1.87
CA SER A 53 6.85 -4.92 -1.65
C SER A 53 6.42 -5.97 -2.67
N THR A 54 5.23 -5.80 -3.27
CA THR A 54 4.73 -6.71 -4.32
C THR A 54 5.27 -6.35 -5.70
N LEU A 55 5.85 -5.15 -5.83
CA LEU A 55 6.31 -4.56 -7.07
C LEU A 55 7.83 -4.55 -7.08
N GLY A 56 8.48 -5.56 -7.48
CA GLY A 56 9.82 -5.28 -7.41
C GLY A 56 10.91 -6.24 -7.81
N ILE A 57 12.05 -6.02 -7.25
CA ILE A 57 13.35 -6.59 -7.56
C ILE A 57 13.59 -7.87 -6.73
N SER A 58 12.74 -8.14 -5.74
CA SER A 58 12.89 -9.29 -4.85
C SER A 58 12.28 -10.56 -5.45
N LYS A 59 12.80 -11.74 -5.05
CA LYS A 59 12.24 -13.05 -5.43
C LYS A 59 10.79 -13.26 -4.93
N ALA A 60 10.34 -12.43 -4.01
CA ALA A 60 8.99 -12.45 -3.46
C ALA A 60 8.02 -11.52 -4.20
N SER A 61 8.49 -10.77 -5.20
CA SER A 61 7.66 -9.85 -5.96
C SER A 61 6.61 -10.60 -6.77
N ARG A 62 5.37 -10.18 -6.65
CA ARG A 62 4.23 -10.73 -7.41
C ARG A 62 4.18 -10.15 -8.82
N TYR A 63 4.56 -8.89 -8.95
CA TYR A 63 4.66 -8.19 -10.23
C TYR A 63 6.09 -8.11 -10.70
N SER A 64 6.30 -8.35 -11.99
CA SER A 64 7.61 -8.23 -12.62
C SER A 64 8.03 -6.75 -12.76
N GLN A 65 9.30 -6.51 -13.00
CA GLN A 65 9.81 -5.17 -13.28
C GLN A 65 9.13 -4.53 -14.51
N GLY A 66 8.86 -5.31 -15.55
CA GLY A 66 8.14 -4.84 -16.73
C GLY A 66 6.71 -4.39 -16.41
N GLN A 67 6.00 -5.12 -15.55
CA GLN A 67 4.66 -4.72 -15.08
C GLN A 67 4.72 -3.44 -14.24
N ARG A 68 5.75 -3.28 -13.39
CA ARG A 68 5.97 -2.03 -12.65
C ARG A 68 6.13 -0.83 -13.59
N PHE A 69 6.93 -0.96 -14.65
CA PHE A 69 7.08 0.10 -15.64
C PHE A 69 5.77 0.39 -16.41
N ARG A 70 4.95 -0.64 -16.64
CA ARG A 70 3.63 -0.45 -17.22
C ARG A 70 2.72 0.35 -16.30
N MET A 71 2.70 0.04 -14.99
CA MET A 71 1.94 0.80 -13.99
C MET A 71 2.30 2.29 -14.00
N MET A 72 3.60 2.60 -14.07
CA MET A 72 4.06 3.99 -14.13
C MET A 72 3.70 4.68 -15.45
N ARG A 73 3.65 3.97 -16.56
CA ARG A 73 3.35 4.50 -17.89
C ARG A 73 1.86 4.66 -18.15
N GLU A 74 1.08 3.66 -17.75
CA GLU A 74 -0.35 3.55 -18.06
C GLU A 74 -1.22 4.12 -16.94
N GLY A 75 -0.64 4.27 -15.74
CA GLY A 75 -1.36 4.54 -14.51
C GLY A 75 -1.87 3.27 -13.83
N ILE A 76 -1.93 3.30 -12.51
CA ILE A 76 -2.29 2.12 -11.72
C ILE A 76 -3.74 1.67 -11.97
N ARG A 77 -4.65 2.62 -12.17
CA ARG A 77 -6.07 2.34 -12.42
C ARG A 77 -6.28 1.59 -13.73
N GLU A 78 -5.64 2.06 -14.79
CA GLU A 78 -5.69 1.41 -16.11
C GLU A 78 -5.02 0.04 -16.09
N PHE A 79 -3.85 -0.05 -15.45
CA PHE A 79 -3.13 -1.31 -15.32
C PHE A 79 -3.95 -2.39 -14.60
N LEU A 80 -4.61 -2.05 -13.51
CA LEU A 80 -5.47 -2.95 -12.74
C LEU A 80 -6.86 -3.11 -13.36
N ARG A 81 -7.22 -2.30 -14.36
CA ARG A 81 -8.56 -2.26 -14.95
C ARG A 81 -9.65 -2.06 -13.89
N PHE A 82 -9.37 -1.21 -12.89
CA PHE A 82 -10.23 -1.01 -11.72
C PHE A 82 -11.02 0.30 -11.80
N PRO A 83 -12.31 0.33 -11.46
CA PRO A 83 -13.11 -0.74 -10.85
C PRO A 83 -13.57 -1.83 -11.82
N SER A 84 -13.60 -1.61 -13.11
CA SER A 84 -13.85 -2.58 -14.19
C SER A 84 -13.74 -1.86 -15.53
N LYS A 85 -13.40 -2.56 -16.62
CA LYS A 85 -13.37 -2.00 -17.98
C LYS A 85 -14.74 -1.45 -18.43
N ASN A 86 -15.83 -2.07 -17.96
CA ASN A 86 -17.19 -1.72 -18.34
C ASN A 86 -17.88 -0.79 -17.34
N PHE A 87 -17.14 -0.30 -16.33
CA PHE A 87 -17.72 0.55 -15.30
C PHE A 87 -18.16 1.90 -15.88
N GLN A 88 -19.43 2.24 -15.66
CA GLN A 88 -20.05 3.46 -16.20
C GLN A 88 -20.16 4.59 -15.15
N GLY A 89 -19.70 4.36 -13.93
CA GLY A 89 -19.78 5.31 -12.84
C GLY A 89 -18.53 6.20 -12.71
N ASP A 90 -18.49 6.94 -11.64
CA ASP A 90 -17.35 7.77 -11.27
C ASP A 90 -16.25 6.93 -10.60
N ALA A 91 -15.23 6.59 -11.37
CA ALA A 91 -14.10 5.76 -10.92
C ALA A 91 -13.28 6.40 -9.78
N GLU A 92 -13.32 7.74 -9.63
CA GLU A 92 -12.61 8.44 -8.55
C GLU A 92 -13.20 8.16 -7.15
N LYS A 93 -14.42 7.65 -7.08
CA LYS A 93 -15.01 7.18 -5.82
C LYS A 93 -14.36 5.92 -5.27
N TYR A 94 -13.59 5.21 -6.09
CA TYR A 94 -12.87 4.00 -5.75
C TYR A 94 -11.38 4.32 -5.53
N PRO A 95 -10.92 4.54 -4.29
CA PRO A 95 -9.54 4.87 -4.01
C PRO A 95 -8.61 3.70 -4.36
N ILE A 96 -7.42 4.05 -4.88
CA ILE A 96 -6.30 3.12 -5.00
C ILE A 96 -5.16 3.72 -4.18
N MET A 97 -4.76 3.01 -3.12
CA MET A 97 -3.75 3.45 -2.17
C MET A 97 -2.41 2.77 -2.43
N GLY A 98 -1.34 3.56 -2.42
CA GLY A 98 0.02 3.07 -2.47
C GLY A 98 0.57 2.84 -1.07
N ASP A 99 1.06 1.62 -0.78
CA ASP A 99 1.75 1.27 0.47
C ASP A 99 3.25 1.14 0.24
N CYS A 100 4.06 1.61 1.20
CA CYS A 100 5.52 1.63 1.10
C CYS A 100 6.21 0.26 1.15
N GLY A 101 5.49 -0.80 1.51
CA GLY A 101 6.01 -2.17 1.51
C GLY A 101 6.80 -2.59 2.73
N SER A 102 6.50 -2.06 3.90
CA SER A 102 7.20 -2.37 5.16
C SER A 102 7.12 -3.83 5.62
N PHE A 103 6.17 -4.62 5.10
CA PHE A 103 5.98 -6.04 5.41
C PHE A 103 6.95 -7.01 4.72
N GLY A 104 7.83 -6.55 3.83
CA GLY A 104 8.78 -7.42 3.13
C GLY A 104 9.81 -8.05 4.09
N LYS A 105 10.13 -9.35 3.90
CA LYS A 105 11.11 -10.09 4.72
C LYS A 105 12.52 -9.49 4.69
N ASP A 106 12.81 -8.63 3.73
CA ASP A 106 14.12 -7.99 3.53
C ASP A 106 14.23 -6.60 4.17
N ASN A 107 13.48 -6.36 5.26
CA ASN A 107 13.48 -5.09 6.04
C ASN A 107 14.86 -4.56 6.47
N LYS A 108 15.93 -5.32 6.20
CA LYS A 108 17.31 -4.88 6.50
C LYS A 108 17.98 -4.12 5.36
N ASN A 109 17.51 -4.24 4.10
CA ASN A 109 18.23 -3.72 2.94
C ASN A 109 17.44 -2.93 1.90
N THR A 110 16.11 -2.93 1.93
CA THR A 110 15.30 -2.12 1.00
C THR A 110 14.77 -0.87 1.67
N LYS A 111 15.67 0.03 2.04
CA LYS A 111 15.29 1.42 2.32
C LYS A 111 15.03 2.07 0.97
N HIS A 112 13.79 1.98 0.48
CA HIS A 112 13.38 2.87 -0.59
C HIS A 112 13.66 4.31 -0.15
N ASN A 113 14.32 5.05 -1.01
CA ASN A 113 14.49 6.48 -0.78
C ASN A 113 13.09 7.11 -0.74
N LEU A 114 12.85 8.03 0.18
CA LEU A 114 11.59 8.73 0.32
C LEU A 114 11.12 9.35 -1.01
N GLN A 115 12.06 9.94 -1.73
CA GLN A 115 11.81 10.55 -3.04
C GLN A 115 11.33 9.51 -4.06
N GLU A 116 11.94 8.33 -4.10
CA GLU A 116 11.53 7.24 -5.01
C GLU A 116 10.10 6.76 -4.72
N ILE A 117 9.69 6.72 -3.45
CA ILE A 117 8.32 6.36 -3.06
C ILE A 117 7.32 7.41 -3.57
N ILE A 118 7.62 8.68 -3.36
CA ILE A 118 6.77 9.80 -3.78
C ILE A 118 6.65 9.82 -5.31
N GLU A 119 7.77 9.73 -6.01
CA GLU A 119 7.80 9.70 -7.48
C GLU A 119 7.03 8.51 -8.05
N TYR A 120 7.13 7.36 -7.40
CA TYR A 120 6.38 6.18 -7.80
C TYR A 120 4.88 6.36 -7.61
N TYR A 121 4.45 6.89 -6.47
CA TYR A 121 3.03 7.13 -6.23
C TYR A 121 2.45 8.13 -7.22
N GLU A 122 3.18 9.20 -7.49
CA GLU A 122 2.79 10.22 -8.46
C GLU A 122 2.75 9.67 -9.88
N ALA A 123 3.80 8.99 -10.33
CA ALA A 123 3.89 8.42 -11.68
C ALA A 123 2.81 7.37 -11.95
N CYS A 124 2.41 6.59 -10.94
CA CYS A 124 1.35 5.60 -11.09
C CYS A 124 -0.06 6.20 -10.94
N GLY A 125 -0.21 7.43 -10.47
CA GLY A 125 -1.50 8.08 -10.27
C GLY A 125 -2.32 7.44 -9.14
N PHE A 126 -1.68 7.13 -8.01
CA PHE A 126 -2.40 6.70 -6.81
C PHE A 126 -3.28 7.84 -6.27
N SER A 127 -4.45 7.51 -5.73
CA SER A 127 -5.31 8.50 -5.07
C SER A 127 -4.79 8.89 -3.69
N HIS A 128 -4.12 7.94 -3.00
CA HIS A 128 -3.53 8.13 -1.68
C HIS A 128 -2.17 7.44 -1.61
N GLY A 129 -1.24 8.04 -0.87
CA GLY A 129 0.09 7.49 -0.64
C GLY A 129 0.40 7.37 0.85
N ILE A 130 0.81 6.16 1.28
CA ILE A 130 1.09 5.85 2.69
C ILE A 130 2.56 6.12 2.99
N SER A 131 2.84 6.84 4.09
CA SER A 131 4.21 7.15 4.52
C SER A 131 4.99 5.91 4.93
N PRO A 132 6.33 5.90 4.79
CA PRO A 132 7.16 4.80 5.27
C PRO A 132 7.06 4.59 6.77
N ASP A 133 7.08 3.33 7.21
CA ASP A 133 7.02 2.96 8.62
C ASP A 133 7.97 1.80 8.98
N GLN A 134 8.06 1.51 10.26
CA GLN A 134 8.69 0.30 10.80
C GLN A 134 7.71 -0.39 11.73
N ILE A 135 7.31 -1.61 11.37
CA ILE A 135 6.28 -2.36 12.07
C ILE A 135 6.68 -2.66 13.51
N ILE A 136 5.77 -2.37 14.43
CA ILE A 136 5.83 -2.75 15.84
C ILE A 136 4.79 -3.84 16.08
N SER A 137 5.21 -5.10 16.06
CA SER A 137 4.32 -6.26 16.21
C SER A 137 3.95 -6.63 17.65
N LYS A 138 4.51 -5.92 18.65
CA LYS A 138 4.27 -6.19 20.06
C LYS A 138 3.51 -5.04 20.72
N ILE A 139 2.27 -5.32 21.10
CA ILE A 139 1.48 -4.44 21.97
C ILE A 139 1.71 -4.86 23.41
N ASN A 140 2.06 -3.92 24.27
CA ASN A 140 2.26 -4.14 25.69
C ASN A 140 1.92 -2.89 26.51
N GLU A 141 0.76 -2.89 27.13
CA GLU A 141 0.26 -1.81 27.97
C GLU A 141 1.09 -1.57 29.24
N SER A 142 1.91 -2.55 29.67
CA SER A 142 2.82 -2.36 30.81
C SER A 142 4.01 -1.45 30.50
N TRP A 143 4.27 -1.19 29.24
CA TRP A 143 5.32 -0.24 28.80
C TRP A 143 4.77 1.19 28.81
N VAL A 144 4.39 1.66 29.99
CA VAL A 144 3.70 2.95 30.17
C VAL A 144 4.61 4.18 30.00
N ASN A 145 5.93 3.98 30.01
CA ASN A 145 6.91 5.07 29.84
C ASN A 145 8.14 4.58 29.08
N LEU A 146 8.95 5.55 28.61
CA LEU A 146 10.16 5.27 27.83
C LEU A 146 11.21 4.44 28.58
N ILE A 147 11.23 4.48 29.92
CA ILE A 147 12.21 3.73 30.74
C ILE A 147 11.92 2.22 30.69
N LYS A 148 10.63 1.83 30.69
CA LYS A 148 10.21 0.43 30.66
C LYS A 148 10.08 -0.13 29.25
N THR A 149 10.05 0.71 28.23
CA THR A 149 9.90 0.31 26.83
C THR A 149 11.27 -0.07 26.25
N PRO A 150 11.39 -1.22 25.57
CA PRO A 150 12.63 -1.57 24.89
C PRO A 150 13.05 -0.50 23.88
N THR A 151 14.31 -0.10 23.91
CA THR A 151 14.89 0.95 23.04
C THR A 151 14.60 0.68 21.54
N LYS A 152 14.62 -0.58 21.13
CA LYS A 152 14.29 -0.97 19.74
C LYS A 152 12.89 -0.52 19.36
N ILE A 153 11.90 -0.70 20.22
CA ILE A 153 10.49 -0.33 19.99
C ILE A 153 10.35 1.19 19.89
N ILE A 154 10.99 1.91 20.82
CA ILE A 154 11.02 3.37 20.77
C ILE A 154 11.62 3.85 19.45
N ASN A 155 12.77 3.32 19.06
CA ASN A 155 13.45 3.71 17.83
C ASN A 155 12.60 3.43 16.56
N GLN A 156 11.83 2.33 16.55
CA GLN A 156 10.91 2.02 15.43
C GLN A 156 9.78 3.06 15.35
N ALA A 157 9.15 3.42 16.47
CA ALA A 157 8.09 4.41 16.50
C ALA A 157 8.60 5.82 16.13
N GLU A 158 9.76 6.23 16.68
CA GLU A 158 10.39 7.51 16.36
C GLU A 158 10.79 7.59 14.87
N TYR A 159 11.35 6.49 14.33
CA TYR A 159 11.65 6.41 12.90
C TYR A 159 10.40 6.61 12.05
N THR A 160 9.31 5.88 12.36
CA THR A 160 8.03 5.98 11.65
C THR A 160 7.50 7.41 11.70
N SER A 161 7.44 8.00 12.90
CA SER A 161 6.98 9.36 13.09
C SER A 161 7.81 10.39 12.31
N LYS A 162 9.13 10.26 12.33
CA LYS A 162 10.04 11.13 11.57
C LYS A 162 9.85 10.97 10.06
N LYS A 163 9.69 9.73 9.58
CA LYS A 163 9.46 9.47 8.15
C LYS A 163 8.12 10.00 7.68
N ALA A 164 7.08 9.93 8.50
CA ALA A 164 5.80 10.53 8.19
C ALA A 164 5.92 12.06 8.07
N GLU A 165 6.66 12.73 8.97
CA GLU A 165 6.91 14.16 8.88
C GLU A 165 7.67 14.53 7.59
N GLU A 166 8.76 13.85 7.29
CA GLU A 166 9.56 14.05 6.07
C GLU A 166 8.69 13.84 4.81
N PHE A 167 7.86 12.78 4.80
CA PHE A 167 6.96 12.46 3.68
C PHE A 167 5.93 13.56 3.45
N PHE A 168 5.30 14.07 4.52
CA PHE A 168 4.32 15.15 4.42
C PHE A 168 4.95 16.43 3.85
N ILE A 169 6.10 16.84 4.40
CA ILE A 169 6.82 18.05 3.97
C ILE A 169 7.21 17.94 2.49
N GLN A 170 7.77 16.80 2.10
CA GLN A 170 8.20 16.59 0.72
C GLN A 170 7.02 16.53 -0.24
N SER A 171 5.93 15.84 0.12
CA SER A 171 4.70 15.79 -0.67
C SER A 171 4.10 17.19 -0.92
N LYS A 172 4.11 18.04 0.11
CA LYS A 172 3.66 19.44 -0.04
C LYS A 172 4.57 20.27 -0.91
N LYS A 173 5.90 20.10 -0.78
CA LYS A 173 6.90 20.79 -1.58
C LYS A 173 6.78 20.41 -3.06
N ASP A 174 6.61 19.14 -3.35
CA ASP A 174 6.50 18.61 -4.72
C ASP A 174 5.09 18.79 -5.31
N LYS A 175 4.12 19.25 -4.50
CA LYS A 175 2.72 19.47 -4.91
C LYS A 175 2.11 18.23 -5.55
N VAL A 176 2.32 17.07 -4.92
CA VAL A 176 1.82 15.77 -5.41
C VAL A 176 0.30 15.77 -5.61
N SER A 177 -0.18 14.96 -6.54
CA SER A 177 -1.61 14.81 -6.84
C SER A 177 -2.34 13.88 -5.87
N PHE A 178 -1.63 12.96 -5.23
CA PHE A 178 -2.21 12.04 -4.24
C PHE A 178 -2.37 12.68 -2.85
N GLU A 179 -3.33 12.20 -2.06
CA GLU A 179 -3.48 12.61 -0.65
C GLU A 179 -2.53 11.79 0.24
N PRO A 180 -1.61 12.42 1.00
CA PRO A 180 -0.71 11.72 1.89
C PRO A 180 -1.42 11.16 3.13
N ILE A 181 -1.07 9.91 3.50
CA ILE A 181 -1.53 9.24 4.71
C ILE A 181 -0.33 9.02 5.63
N GLY A 182 -0.41 9.51 6.87
CA GLY A 182 0.61 9.31 7.88
C GLY A 182 0.41 8.00 8.64
N VAL A 183 1.46 7.19 8.80
CA VAL A 183 1.38 5.96 9.59
C VAL A 183 1.76 6.22 11.03
N VAL A 184 0.96 5.68 11.95
CA VAL A 184 1.26 5.61 13.37
C VAL A 184 1.62 4.17 13.72
N GLN A 185 2.78 4.01 14.35
CA GLN A 185 3.21 2.78 15.00
C GLN A 185 3.34 3.02 16.49
N GLY A 186 2.83 2.08 17.30
CA GLY A 186 2.85 2.19 18.74
C GLY A 186 2.85 0.81 19.41
N TRP A 187 2.98 0.81 20.73
CA TRP A 187 3.00 -0.42 21.55
C TRP A 187 1.96 -0.42 22.68
N SER A 188 1.29 0.71 22.89
CA SER A 188 0.24 0.91 23.90
C SER A 188 -0.71 2.02 23.43
N LEU A 189 -1.91 2.08 24.01
CA LEU A 189 -2.89 3.15 23.71
C LEU A 189 -2.25 4.55 23.84
N ASN A 190 -1.47 4.77 24.91
CA ASN A 190 -0.79 6.05 25.12
C ASN A 190 0.22 6.37 24.01
N SER A 191 1.00 5.39 23.55
CA SER A 191 1.97 5.60 22.48
C SER A 191 1.28 5.87 21.15
N PHE A 192 0.22 5.13 20.80
CA PHE A 192 -0.58 5.41 19.61
C PHE A 192 -1.20 6.82 19.65
N SER A 193 -1.82 7.18 20.77
CA SER A 193 -2.40 8.53 20.96
C SER A 193 -1.34 9.63 20.77
N ARG A 194 -0.19 9.49 21.41
CA ARG A 194 0.93 10.45 21.29
C ARG A 194 1.38 10.66 19.85
N TYR A 195 1.64 9.57 19.12
CA TYR A 195 2.11 9.68 17.74
C TYR A 195 1.00 10.11 16.78
N ALA A 196 -0.26 9.72 17.02
CA ALA A 196 -1.39 10.22 16.24
C ALA A 196 -1.57 11.75 16.40
N THR A 197 -1.52 12.25 17.63
CA THR A 197 -1.57 13.70 17.89
C THR A 197 -0.49 14.45 17.11
N LYS A 198 0.76 13.93 17.11
CA LYS A 198 1.85 14.54 16.35
C LYS A 198 1.55 14.59 14.83
N LEU A 199 0.93 13.57 14.25
CA LEU A 199 0.56 13.58 12.83
C LEU A 199 -0.56 14.58 12.53
N VAL A 200 -1.52 14.74 13.45
CA VAL A 200 -2.56 15.78 13.34
C VAL A 200 -1.92 17.18 13.38
N GLU A 201 -0.98 17.42 14.28
CA GLU A 201 -0.24 18.69 14.38
C GLU A 201 0.58 19.01 13.13
N ILE A 202 1.15 17.99 12.45
CA ILE A 202 1.84 18.12 11.16
C ILE A 202 0.85 18.55 10.05
N GLY A 203 -0.43 18.18 10.18
CA GLY A 203 -1.49 18.54 9.23
C GLY A 203 -2.02 17.40 8.37
N TYR A 204 -1.75 16.14 8.74
CA TYR A 204 -2.34 14.99 8.06
C TYR A 204 -3.86 14.95 8.22
N LYS A 205 -4.58 14.75 7.11
CA LYS A 205 -6.04 14.54 7.11
C LYS A 205 -6.41 13.08 7.38
N TYR A 206 -5.54 12.17 6.96
CA TYR A 206 -5.73 10.72 7.10
C TYR A 206 -4.54 10.12 7.85
N ILE A 207 -4.87 9.25 8.80
CA ILE A 207 -3.89 8.54 9.62
C ILE A 207 -4.17 7.04 9.50
N ALA A 208 -3.14 6.26 9.19
CA ALA A 208 -3.18 4.81 9.22
C ALA A 208 -2.61 4.31 10.56
N ILE A 209 -3.30 3.36 11.18
CA ILE A 209 -2.80 2.67 12.37
C ILE A 209 -2.17 1.37 11.87
N GLY A 210 -0.85 1.28 12.04
CA GLY A 210 -0.08 0.09 11.69
C GLY A 210 0.17 -0.81 12.90
N GLY A 211 0.38 -2.13 12.65
CA GLY A 211 0.63 -3.12 13.70
C GLY A 211 0.50 -4.54 13.19
#